data_3a75a3e7b12f15e1f16049e801126d5c
#
_entry.id   3a75a3e7b12f15e1f16049e801126d5c
#
_cell.length_a   1.000
_cell.length_b   1.000
_cell.length_c   1.000
_cell.angle_alpha   90.00
_cell.angle_beta   90.00
_cell.angle_gamma   90.00
#
_symmetry.space_group_name_H-M   'P 1'
#
loop_
_entity.id
_entity.type
_entity.pdbx_description
1 polymer ?
#
loop_
_entity_poly.entity_id
_entity_poly.type
_entity_poly.pdbx_seq_one_letter_code
_entity_poly.pdbx_strand_id
1 'polypeptide(L)'
;HGLGLLVLMDVVHSHAADNARDGLGEVRFGWDGPGCGYFPPGPAGHHPQWGSRVFDYGAWEVRRFLLSNLRWWLEEFRFDGFRFDGVTSMLYHHHGAGRGFSGNYAEYFSDETNEEAVTYLMLANKLLHELVPSAVSVAEDVSGMPALGRPVEEGGLGFDYRLGMAVPDKWIELLKDRPDEDWGMEELMLTLCNRRYTERTVAYCESHDQSIVGDQTIAFRLMGPAMYDGMSALEGASVEVERGLALHKCIRLLTMCLGGEAYLTFMGNEFGHPEWVDFPREGNGWSHDKCRRMWSLADTPHLRYKFLLAFEEAMHALDDLYAFLPSPHQLVSAVDEEAKLLVVERGPLVLVFNFHTTEDAEGLRVGCGLPGKYRVALDTDAFDFGGKGRVSHDAEHFTEPGGFNERPCSMQVYVPARCAVAFAREDD
;
A
#
# COMPACT_ATOMS: atom_id res chain seq x y z
N HIS A 1 20.37 -8.39 3.58
CA HIS A 1 20.27 -9.58 4.46
C HIS A 1 21.06 -9.40 5.77
N GLY A 2 22.26 -8.82 5.74
CA GLY A 2 23.07 -8.64 6.97
C GLY A 2 22.39 -7.81 8.07
N LEU A 3 21.34 -7.08 7.76
CA LEU A 3 20.49 -6.31 8.69
C LEU A 3 19.17 -7.03 9.03
N GLY A 4 18.99 -8.28 8.62
CA GLY A 4 17.74 -9.02 8.81
C GLY A 4 16.63 -8.68 7.79
N LEU A 5 16.94 -7.91 6.73
CA LEU A 5 15.96 -7.53 5.72
C LEU A 5 15.83 -8.62 4.65
N LEU A 6 14.61 -8.90 4.22
CA LEU A 6 14.31 -9.64 3.00
C LEU A 6 14.36 -8.68 1.82
N VAL A 7 14.78 -9.18 0.66
CA VAL A 7 14.91 -8.40 -0.57
C VAL A 7 14.08 -9.04 -1.67
N LEU A 8 13.04 -8.34 -2.13
CA LEU A 8 12.20 -8.78 -3.23
C LEU A 8 12.64 -8.07 -4.52
N MET A 9 12.62 -8.81 -5.64
CA MET A 9 12.85 -8.25 -6.96
C MET A 9 11.53 -7.85 -7.60
N ASP A 10 11.47 -6.64 -8.14
CA ASP A 10 10.35 -6.20 -8.97
C ASP A 10 10.55 -6.72 -10.39
N VAL A 11 9.75 -7.69 -10.82
CA VAL A 11 9.89 -8.34 -12.13
C VAL A 11 8.82 -7.87 -13.08
N VAL A 12 9.25 -7.39 -14.25
CA VAL A 12 8.36 -6.97 -15.34
C VAL A 12 8.26 -8.11 -16.36
N HIS A 13 7.39 -9.08 -16.05
CA HIS A 13 7.07 -10.20 -16.96
C HIS A 13 5.76 -9.97 -17.73
N SER A 14 5.11 -8.83 -17.50
CA SER A 14 3.92 -8.40 -18.23
C SER A 14 4.22 -7.88 -19.62
N HIS A 15 5.36 -7.20 -19.80
CA HIS A 15 5.75 -6.64 -21.08
C HIS A 15 7.25 -6.36 -21.17
N ALA A 16 7.73 -6.01 -22.36
CA ALA A 16 9.10 -5.56 -22.61
C ALA A 16 9.10 -4.28 -23.45
N ALA A 17 10.21 -3.54 -23.41
CA ALA A 17 10.38 -2.35 -24.25
C ALA A 17 10.24 -2.69 -25.74
N ASP A 18 9.57 -1.84 -26.50
CA ASP A 18 9.50 -1.94 -27.97
C ASP A 18 10.75 -1.31 -28.59
N ASN A 19 11.88 -1.96 -28.35
CA ASN A 19 13.20 -1.50 -28.79
C ASN A 19 13.79 -2.50 -29.80
N ALA A 20 13.85 -2.13 -31.06
CA ALA A 20 14.40 -2.96 -32.13
C ALA A 20 15.91 -3.22 -32.01
N ARG A 21 16.62 -2.53 -31.11
CA ARG A 21 18.08 -2.63 -30.98
C ARG A 21 18.56 -3.54 -29.86
N ASP A 22 17.70 -3.95 -28.95
CA ASP A 22 18.05 -4.83 -27.82
C ASP A 22 18.02 -6.33 -28.17
N GLY A 23 17.58 -6.65 -29.37
CA GLY A 23 17.58 -8.00 -29.92
C GLY A 23 16.34 -8.84 -29.58
N LEU A 24 15.53 -8.48 -28.60
CA LEU A 24 14.36 -9.27 -28.22
C LEU A 24 13.30 -9.32 -29.33
N GLY A 25 13.11 -8.21 -30.04
CA GLY A 25 12.18 -8.14 -31.18
C GLY A 25 12.59 -8.96 -32.40
N GLU A 26 13.88 -9.27 -32.54
CA GLU A 26 14.44 -9.98 -33.69
C GLU A 26 14.84 -11.44 -33.38
N VAL A 27 14.89 -11.80 -32.09
CA VAL A 27 15.25 -13.17 -31.69
C VAL A 27 14.13 -14.13 -32.10
N ARG A 28 14.52 -15.13 -32.90
CA ARG A 28 13.68 -16.27 -33.26
C ARG A 28 14.29 -17.52 -32.65
N PHE A 29 13.49 -18.29 -31.95
CA PHE A 29 13.90 -19.62 -31.53
C PHE A 29 13.91 -20.51 -32.78
N GLY A 30 15.08 -20.82 -33.31
CA GLY A 30 15.30 -21.37 -34.66
C GLY A 30 14.71 -22.76 -34.95
N TRP A 31 13.97 -23.34 -34.04
CA TRP A 31 13.35 -24.68 -34.12
C TRP A 31 11.82 -24.63 -34.34
N ASP A 32 11.17 -23.48 -34.09
CA ASP A 32 9.72 -23.34 -34.13
C ASP A 32 9.20 -22.70 -35.42
N GLY A 33 10.10 -22.48 -36.39
CA GLY A 33 9.74 -21.92 -37.71
C GLY A 33 9.67 -20.37 -37.76
N PRO A 34 9.34 -19.82 -38.93
CA PRO A 34 9.25 -18.38 -39.13
C PRO A 34 8.07 -17.81 -38.32
N GLY A 35 8.36 -16.96 -37.34
CA GLY A 35 7.38 -16.28 -36.51
C GLY A 35 7.48 -16.58 -35.01
N CYS A 36 8.24 -17.58 -34.58
CA CYS A 36 8.44 -17.88 -33.17
C CYS A 36 9.52 -16.96 -32.57
N GLY A 37 9.09 -16.05 -31.72
CA GLY A 37 9.92 -15.14 -30.95
C GLY A 37 9.38 -15.01 -29.54
N TYR A 38 9.83 -13.99 -28.82
CA TYR A 38 9.32 -13.73 -27.47
C TYR A 38 7.88 -13.21 -27.45
N PHE A 39 7.40 -12.64 -28.57
CA PHE A 39 6.15 -11.89 -28.63
C PHE A 39 5.26 -12.45 -29.74
N PRO A 40 3.93 -12.46 -29.55
CA PRO A 40 2.99 -12.79 -30.62
C PRO A 40 3.20 -11.90 -31.85
N PRO A 41 2.95 -12.42 -33.06
CA PRO A 41 3.05 -11.62 -34.27
C PRO A 41 1.92 -10.59 -34.39
N GLY A 42 2.21 -9.45 -35.00
CA GLY A 42 1.21 -8.39 -35.27
C GLY A 42 0.74 -7.66 -34.02
N PRO A 43 -0.50 -7.12 -34.05
CA PRO A 43 -1.02 -6.27 -32.96
C PRO A 43 -1.11 -6.96 -31.61
N ALA A 44 -1.32 -8.27 -31.56
CA ALA A 44 -1.41 -9.05 -30.32
C ALA A 44 -0.10 -9.05 -29.52
N GLY A 45 1.03 -8.78 -30.16
CA GLY A 45 2.33 -8.64 -29.49
C GLY A 45 2.64 -7.23 -29.01
N HIS A 46 1.69 -6.31 -29.03
CA HIS A 46 1.89 -4.92 -28.60
C HIS A 46 0.86 -4.52 -27.55
N HIS A 47 1.33 -3.87 -26.48
CA HIS A 47 0.45 -3.31 -25.47
C HIS A 47 -0.18 -1.99 -25.97
N PRO A 48 -1.52 -1.87 -26.03
CA PRO A 48 -2.20 -0.77 -26.73
C PRO A 48 -2.00 0.61 -26.07
N GLN A 49 -1.71 0.67 -24.76
CA GLN A 49 -1.53 1.93 -24.04
C GLN A 49 -0.07 2.25 -23.74
N TRP A 50 0.77 1.23 -23.50
CA TRP A 50 2.14 1.45 -23.02
C TRP A 50 3.18 1.51 -24.13
N GLY A 51 2.80 1.23 -25.39
CA GLY A 51 3.73 1.21 -26.52
C GLY A 51 4.86 0.19 -26.35
N SER A 52 4.58 -0.90 -25.66
CA SER A 52 5.52 -1.97 -25.32
C SER A 52 5.13 -3.29 -25.96
N ARG A 53 5.98 -4.29 -25.85
CA ARG A 53 5.77 -5.64 -26.39
C ARG A 53 5.22 -6.57 -25.30
N VAL A 54 4.22 -7.39 -25.65
CA VAL A 54 3.61 -8.39 -24.77
C VAL A 54 4.21 -9.76 -25.04
N PHE A 55 4.57 -10.50 -24.00
CA PHE A 55 5.14 -11.84 -24.14
C PHE A 55 4.10 -12.87 -24.61
N ASP A 56 4.57 -13.84 -25.42
CA ASP A 56 3.78 -14.99 -25.86
C ASP A 56 3.83 -16.08 -24.79
N TYR A 57 2.91 -16.00 -23.81
CA TYR A 57 2.84 -17.00 -22.72
C TYR A 57 2.41 -18.39 -23.21
N GLY A 58 1.84 -18.51 -24.41
CA GLY A 58 1.52 -19.78 -25.07
C GLY A 58 2.75 -20.51 -25.59
N ALA A 59 3.81 -19.77 -25.95
CA ALA A 59 5.03 -20.35 -26.45
C ALA A 59 5.86 -21.01 -25.34
N TRP A 60 6.17 -22.29 -25.53
CA TRP A 60 6.94 -23.11 -24.56
C TRP A 60 8.26 -22.45 -24.16
N GLU A 61 9.05 -21.98 -25.14
CA GLU A 61 10.37 -21.40 -24.89
C GLU A 61 10.28 -20.03 -24.19
N VAL A 62 9.20 -19.27 -24.40
CA VAL A 62 8.98 -18.00 -23.69
C VAL A 62 8.66 -18.28 -22.22
N ARG A 63 7.78 -19.22 -21.91
CA ARG A 63 7.52 -19.63 -20.54
C ARG A 63 8.80 -20.12 -19.86
N ARG A 64 9.57 -20.94 -20.57
CA ARG A 64 10.85 -21.44 -20.06
C ARG A 64 11.86 -20.33 -19.80
N PHE A 65 11.94 -19.31 -20.68
CA PHE A 65 12.76 -18.14 -20.46
C PHE A 65 12.36 -17.38 -19.20
N LEU A 66 11.07 -17.05 -19.05
CA LEU A 66 10.55 -16.28 -17.92
C LEU A 66 10.73 -17.07 -16.58
N LEU A 67 10.42 -18.36 -16.56
CA LEU A 67 10.64 -19.22 -15.38
C LEU A 67 12.14 -19.35 -15.03
N SER A 68 13.01 -19.47 -16.05
CA SER A 68 14.47 -19.53 -15.83
C SER A 68 14.99 -18.20 -15.27
N ASN A 69 14.41 -17.07 -15.66
CA ASN A 69 14.75 -15.76 -15.12
C ASN A 69 14.42 -15.66 -13.62
N LEU A 70 13.23 -16.11 -13.19
CA LEU A 70 12.89 -16.15 -11.76
C LEU A 70 13.87 -17.04 -10.98
N ARG A 71 14.11 -18.24 -11.49
CA ARG A 71 15.06 -19.16 -10.86
C ARG A 71 16.46 -18.55 -10.74
N TRP A 72 16.94 -17.85 -11.77
CA TRP A 72 18.23 -17.18 -11.79
C TRP A 72 18.36 -16.10 -10.71
N TRP A 73 17.32 -15.27 -10.54
CA TRP A 73 17.29 -14.26 -9.48
C TRP A 73 17.32 -14.89 -8.08
N LEU A 74 16.62 -16.02 -7.87
CA LEU A 74 16.60 -16.72 -6.59
C LEU A 74 17.94 -17.41 -6.29
N GLU A 75 18.48 -18.17 -7.24
CA GLU A 75 19.65 -19.02 -7.00
C GLU A 75 20.97 -18.22 -7.02
N GLU A 76 21.13 -17.30 -7.99
CA GLU A 76 22.40 -16.58 -8.18
C GLU A 76 22.45 -15.29 -7.35
N PHE A 77 21.35 -14.53 -7.26
CA PHE A 77 21.29 -13.26 -6.54
C PHE A 77 20.66 -13.35 -5.16
N ARG A 78 20.03 -14.48 -4.86
CA ARG A 78 19.41 -14.76 -3.56
C ARG A 78 18.35 -13.76 -3.13
N PHE A 79 17.50 -13.37 -4.06
CA PHE A 79 16.28 -12.66 -3.72
C PHE A 79 15.35 -13.55 -2.91
N ASP A 80 14.58 -12.96 -2.00
CA ASP A 80 13.64 -13.65 -1.11
C ASP A 80 12.22 -13.69 -1.68
N GLY A 81 12.04 -13.21 -2.89
CA GLY A 81 10.75 -13.22 -3.56
C GLY A 81 10.64 -12.15 -4.64
N PHE A 82 9.40 -11.95 -5.11
CA PHE A 82 9.11 -11.08 -6.23
C PHE A 82 7.85 -10.25 -6.03
N ARG A 83 7.86 -9.02 -6.56
CA ARG A 83 6.65 -8.31 -6.95
C ARG A 83 6.51 -8.43 -8.47
N PHE A 84 5.37 -8.89 -8.93
CA PHE A 84 5.04 -9.00 -10.36
C PHE A 84 4.31 -7.75 -10.81
N ASP A 85 4.95 -7.01 -11.71
CA ASP A 85 4.43 -5.79 -12.33
C ASP A 85 3.36 -6.09 -13.36
N GLY A 86 2.30 -5.29 -13.38
CA GLY A 86 1.28 -5.31 -14.45
C GLY A 86 0.55 -6.63 -14.61
N VAL A 87 0.24 -7.35 -13.53
CA VAL A 87 -0.45 -8.65 -13.61
C VAL A 87 -1.79 -8.55 -14.33
N THR A 88 -2.55 -7.47 -14.14
CA THR A 88 -3.79 -7.24 -14.90
C THR A 88 -3.56 -7.27 -16.40
N SER A 89 -2.46 -6.67 -16.88
CA SER A 89 -2.10 -6.70 -18.30
C SER A 89 -1.82 -8.11 -18.83
N MET A 90 -1.37 -9.01 -17.97
CA MET A 90 -1.13 -10.42 -18.31
C MET A 90 -2.43 -11.22 -18.37
N LEU A 91 -3.31 -11.02 -17.38
CA LEU A 91 -4.51 -11.83 -17.15
C LEU A 91 -5.55 -11.73 -18.27
N TYR A 92 -5.54 -10.67 -19.09
CA TYR A 92 -6.58 -10.43 -20.07
C TYR A 92 -6.02 -10.07 -21.45
N HIS A 93 -6.67 -10.54 -22.52
CA HIS A 93 -6.31 -10.21 -23.89
C HIS A 93 -6.48 -8.72 -24.23
N HIS A 94 -7.36 -8.01 -23.53
CA HIS A 94 -7.50 -6.55 -23.61
C HIS A 94 -6.50 -5.78 -22.74
N HIS A 95 -5.65 -6.47 -21.97
CA HIS A 95 -4.60 -5.88 -21.12
C HIS A 95 -5.08 -4.86 -20.06
N GLY A 96 -6.37 -4.86 -19.70
CA GLY A 96 -6.97 -3.82 -18.82
C GLY A 96 -7.13 -2.46 -19.50
N ALA A 97 -6.73 -2.32 -20.78
CA ALA A 97 -6.68 -1.05 -21.47
C ALA A 97 -8.08 -0.46 -21.71
N GLY A 98 -8.36 0.70 -21.10
CA GLY A 98 -9.63 1.41 -21.26
C GLY A 98 -10.86 0.68 -20.71
N ARG A 99 -10.68 -0.32 -19.85
CA ARG A 99 -11.76 -1.08 -19.23
C ARG A 99 -11.71 -0.97 -17.70
N GLY A 100 -12.86 -0.67 -17.10
CA GLY A 100 -13.06 -0.84 -15.66
C GLY A 100 -13.56 -2.25 -15.34
N PHE A 101 -13.34 -2.68 -14.11
CA PHE A 101 -13.84 -3.95 -13.58
C PHE A 101 -14.94 -3.67 -12.56
N SER A 102 -16.10 -4.29 -12.73
CA SER A 102 -17.26 -4.12 -11.86
C SER A 102 -17.33 -5.16 -10.73
N GLY A 103 -16.50 -6.19 -10.81
CA GLY A 103 -16.53 -7.34 -9.91
C GLY A 103 -17.46 -8.46 -10.36
N ASN A 104 -18.05 -8.35 -11.55
CA ASN A 104 -18.85 -9.42 -12.13
C ASN A 104 -17.94 -10.59 -12.55
N TYR A 105 -18.25 -11.79 -12.12
CA TYR A 105 -17.49 -13.00 -12.42
C TYR A 105 -17.30 -13.28 -13.91
N ALA A 106 -18.21 -12.84 -14.77
CA ALA A 106 -18.06 -12.95 -16.23
C ALA A 106 -16.88 -12.12 -16.78
N GLU A 107 -16.40 -11.14 -16.04
CA GLU A 107 -15.21 -10.35 -16.42
C GLU A 107 -13.91 -11.14 -16.25
N TYR A 108 -13.91 -12.11 -15.33
CA TYR A 108 -12.73 -12.88 -14.96
C TYR A 108 -12.66 -14.25 -15.64
N PHE A 109 -13.81 -14.79 -16.05
CA PHE A 109 -13.94 -16.15 -16.60
C PHE A 109 -14.66 -16.13 -17.94
N SER A 110 -14.04 -15.49 -18.92
CA SER A 110 -14.55 -15.35 -20.29
C SER A 110 -13.44 -15.59 -21.31
N ASP A 111 -13.76 -15.54 -22.59
CA ASP A 111 -12.80 -15.64 -23.68
C ASP A 111 -11.78 -14.47 -23.70
N GLU A 112 -12.01 -13.43 -22.91
CA GLU A 112 -11.05 -12.33 -22.72
C GLU A 112 -9.95 -12.67 -21.73
N THR A 113 -10.08 -13.74 -20.95
CA THR A 113 -9.06 -14.18 -20.00
C THR A 113 -7.94 -14.89 -20.74
N ASN A 114 -6.70 -14.48 -20.52
CA ASN A 114 -5.51 -15.11 -21.09
C ASN A 114 -5.10 -16.32 -20.26
N GLU A 115 -5.62 -17.49 -20.60
CA GLU A 115 -5.36 -18.74 -19.89
C GLU A 115 -3.88 -19.15 -19.90
N GLU A 116 -3.14 -18.80 -20.94
CA GLU A 116 -1.71 -19.07 -21.04
C GLU A 116 -0.92 -18.24 -20.02
N ALA A 117 -1.30 -16.97 -19.82
CA ALA A 117 -0.69 -16.11 -18.80
C ALA A 117 -1.07 -16.56 -17.39
N VAL A 118 -2.33 -16.95 -17.17
CA VAL A 118 -2.78 -17.55 -15.90
C VAL A 118 -1.94 -18.80 -15.60
N THR A 119 -1.78 -19.70 -16.56
CA THR A 119 -0.94 -20.90 -16.43
C THR A 119 0.50 -20.55 -16.12
N TYR A 120 1.07 -19.54 -16.79
CA TYR A 120 2.42 -19.06 -16.50
C TYR A 120 2.56 -18.58 -15.05
N LEU A 121 1.63 -17.74 -14.56
CA LEU A 121 1.67 -17.22 -13.19
C LEU A 121 1.53 -18.32 -12.13
N MET A 122 0.67 -19.32 -12.36
CA MET A 122 0.57 -20.51 -11.51
C MET A 122 1.90 -21.28 -11.46
N LEU A 123 2.55 -21.48 -12.61
CA LEU A 123 3.86 -22.13 -12.69
C LEU A 123 4.94 -21.31 -12.01
N ALA A 124 4.91 -19.98 -12.16
CA ALA A 124 5.87 -19.07 -11.54
C ALA A 124 5.81 -19.14 -10.00
N ASN A 125 4.61 -19.04 -9.42
CA ASN A 125 4.42 -19.14 -7.97
C ASN A 125 4.76 -20.54 -7.44
N LYS A 126 4.36 -21.60 -8.17
CA LYS A 126 4.73 -22.97 -7.81
C LYS A 126 6.25 -23.16 -7.80
N LEU A 127 6.94 -22.73 -8.85
CA LEU A 127 8.40 -22.77 -8.93
C LEU A 127 9.06 -22.03 -7.79
N LEU A 128 8.59 -20.80 -7.51
CA LEU A 128 9.11 -19.95 -6.44
C LEU A 128 9.08 -20.68 -5.09
N HIS A 129 7.91 -21.19 -4.68
CA HIS A 129 7.74 -21.85 -3.39
C HIS A 129 8.35 -23.25 -3.32
N GLU A 130 8.53 -23.94 -4.45
CA GLU A 130 9.30 -25.21 -4.50
C GLU A 130 10.82 -24.98 -4.31
N LEU A 131 11.36 -23.90 -4.87
CA LEU A 131 12.76 -23.55 -4.73
C LEU A 131 13.08 -22.91 -3.37
N VAL A 132 12.23 -22.00 -2.93
CA VAL A 132 12.38 -21.24 -1.68
C VAL A 132 11.02 -21.19 -0.97
N PRO A 133 10.72 -22.15 -0.07
CA PRO A 133 9.41 -22.23 0.58
C PRO A 133 9.00 -21.01 1.39
N SER A 134 9.96 -20.20 1.84
CA SER A 134 9.74 -18.95 2.57
C SER A 134 9.69 -17.70 1.69
N ALA A 135 9.83 -17.86 0.37
CA ALA A 135 9.79 -16.74 -0.55
C ALA A 135 8.40 -16.07 -0.55
N VAL A 136 8.39 -14.79 -0.90
CA VAL A 136 7.19 -13.97 -0.94
C VAL A 136 6.90 -13.56 -2.38
N SER A 137 5.65 -13.73 -2.81
CA SER A 137 5.17 -13.22 -4.09
C SER A 137 4.05 -12.21 -3.91
N VAL A 138 4.15 -11.08 -4.62
CA VAL A 138 3.19 -9.98 -4.57
C VAL A 138 2.71 -9.69 -5.99
N ALA A 139 1.41 -9.66 -6.19
CA ALA A 139 0.81 -9.29 -7.49
C ALA A 139 0.37 -7.85 -7.52
N GLU A 140 0.78 -7.11 -8.55
CA GLU A 140 0.15 -5.85 -8.90
C GLU A 140 -1.04 -6.13 -9.82
N ASP A 141 -2.25 -6.11 -9.25
CA ASP A 141 -3.49 -6.36 -10.00
C ASP A 141 -4.62 -5.42 -9.57
N VAL A 142 -5.16 -4.66 -10.52
CA VAL A 142 -6.30 -3.75 -10.33
C VAL A 142 -7.63 -4.40 -10.69
N SER A 143 -7.63 -5.56 -11.39
CA SER A 143 -8.85 -6.19 -11.86
C SER A 143 -9.70 -6.77 -10.73
N GLY A 144 -9.06 -7.15 -9.63
CA GLY A 144 -9.70 -7.90 -8.57
C GLY A 144 -10.02 -9.33 -8.93
N MET A 145 -9.25 -9.97 -9.84
CA MET A 145 -9.44 -11.38 -10.20
C MET A 145 -9.53 -12.25 -8.95
N PRO A 146 -10.58 -13.10 -8.83
CA PRO A 146 -10.75 -14.01 -7.69
C PRO A 146 -9.64 -15.07 -7.64
N ALA A 147 -9.32 -15.53 -6.43
CA ALA A 147 -8.36 -16.61 -6.18
C ALA A 147 -6.92 -16.33 -6.62
N LEU A 148 -6.56 -15.07 -6.89
CA LEU A 148 -5.19 -14.67 -7.22
C LEU A 148 -4.23 -15.04 -6.09
N GLY A 149 -4.62 -14.78 -4.83
CA GLY A 149 -3.88 -15.13 -3.63
C GLY A 149 -4.23 -16.50 -3.01
N ARG A 150 -4.86 -17.42 -3.76
CA ARG A 150 -5.13 -18.78 -3.26
C ARG A 150 -4.08 -19.77 -3.77
N PRO A 151 -3.79 -20.85 -3.01
CA PRO A 151 -2.87 -21.89 -3.45
C PRO A 151 -3.23 -22.47 -4.83
N VAL A 152 -2.21 -22.84 -5.60
CA VAL A 152 -2.39 -23.43 -6.94
C VAL A 152 -3.19 -24.75 -6.85
N GLU A 153 -3.00 -25.52 -5.79
CA GLU A 153 -3.71 -26.77 -5.54
C GLU A 153 -5.21 -26.58 -5.29
N GLU A 154 -5.61 -25.36 -4.92
CA GLU A 154 -7.02 -24.95 -4.75
C GLU A 154 -7.60 -24.29 -6.00
N GLY A 155 -6.83 -24.23 -7.08
CA GLY A 155 -7.20 -23.55 -8.33
C GLY A 155 -6.89 -22.06 -8.35
N GLY A 156 -6.11 -21.55 -7.40
CA GLY A 156 -5.64 -20.17 -7.40
C GLY A 156 -4.35 -19.98 -8.18
N LEU A 157 -3.88 -18.71 -8.26
CA LEU A 157 -2.65 -18.37 -8.95
C LEU A 157 -1.40 -18.50 -8.07
N GLY A 158 -1.58 -18.66 -6.74
CA GLY A 158 -0.50 -18.95 -5.80
C GLY A 158 0.26 -17.75 -5.26
N PHE A 159 -0.20 -16.52 -5.47
CA PHE A 159 0.41 -15.33 -4.87
C PHE A 159 0.19 -15.27 -3.36
N ASP A 160 1.19 -14.78 -2.62
CA ASP A 160 1.05 -14.55 -1.17
C ASP A 160 0.27 -13.28 -0.87
N TYR A 161 0.46 -12.24 -1.68
CA TYR A 161 -0.16 -10.93 -1.51
C TYR A 161 -0.62 -10.32 -2.83
N ARG A 162 -1.61 -9.44 -2.72
CA ARG A 162 -2.04 -8.50 -3.75
C ARG A 162 -1.77 -7.08 -3.28
N LEU A 163 -1.36 -6.16 -4.17
CA LEU A 163 -1.33 -4.73 -3.85
C LEU A 163 -2.73 -4.15 -3.73
N GLY A 164 -2.97 -3.36 -2.69
CA GLY A 164 -4.23 -2.67 -2.43
C GLY A 164 -4.38 -1.38 -3.23
N MET A 165 -4.37 -1.45 -4.55
CA MET A 165 -4.24 -0.31 -5.47
C MET A 165 -5.39 0.71 -5.38
N ALA A 166 -6.58 0.32 -4.95
CA ALA A 166 -7.70 1.25 -4.76
C ALA A 166 -7.49 2.24 -3.61
N VAL A 167 -6.62 1.91 -2.65
CA VAL A 167 -6.40 2.73 -1.45
C VAL A 167 -5.66 4.03 -1.76
N PRO A 168 -4.48 4.01 -2.42
CA PRO A 168 -3.79 5.25 -2.77
C PRO A 168 -4.60 6.13 -3.74
N ASP A 169 -5.32 5.54 -4.67
CA ASP A 169 -6.19 6.29 -5.59
C ASP A 169 -7.30 7.02 -4.83
N LYS A 170 -7.88 6.38 -3.81
CA LYS A 170 -8.89 7.03 -2.94
C LYS A 170 -8.28 8.18 -2.14
N TRP A 171 -7.08 8.02 -1.58
CA TRP A 171 -6.42 9.12 -0.87
C TRP A 171 -6.14 10.31 -1.79
N ILE A 172 -5.69 10.05 -3.02
CA ILE A 172 -5.48 11.13 -4.01
C ILE A 172 -6.78 11.84 -4.37
N GLU A 173 -7.86 11.08 -4.64
CA GLU A 173 -9.17 11.65 -4.92
C GLU A 173 -9.62 12.59 -3.79
N LEU A 174 -9.57 12.11 -2.53
CA LEU A 174 -9.97 12.91 -1.38
C LEU A 174 -9.11 14.17 -1.22
N LEU A 175 -7.80 14.02 -1.29
CA LEU A 175 -6.86 15.14 -1.09
C LEU A 175 -6.91 16.18 -2.21
N LYS A 176 -7.34 15.77 -3.41
CA LYS A 176 -7.41 16.64 -4.57
C LYS A 176 -8.75 17.37 -4.67
N ASP A 177 -9.83 16.66 -4.40
CA ASP A 177 -11.17 17.08 -4.79
C ASP A 177 -12.04 17.54 -3.61
N ARG A 178 -11.61 17.23 -2.35
CA ARG A 178 -12.43 17.51 -1.15
C ARG A 178 -11.58 18.07 0.00
N PRO A 179 -12.08 19.12 0.68
CA PRO A 179 -11.51 19.53 1.97
C PRO A 179 -11.75 18.44 3.03
N ASP A 180 -10.91 18.39 4.07
CA ASP A 180 -10.96 17.32 5.07
C ASP A 180 -12.27 17.28 5.89
N GLU A 181 -12.98 18.39 6.06
CA GLU A 181 -14.31 18.42 6.67
C GLU A 181 -15.38 17.64 5.89
N ASP A 182 -15.19 17.47 4.59
CA ASP A 182 -16.12 16.76 3.70
C ASP A 182 -15.78 15.27 3.50
N TRP A 183 -14.72 14.76 4.13
CA TRP A 183 -14.39 13.34 4.02
C TRP A 183 -15.44 12.46 4.67
N GLY A 184 -15.90 11.44 3.94
CA GLY A 184 -16.85 10.44 4.44
C GLY A 184 -16.13 9.31 5.18
N MET A 185 -16.51 9.08 6.43
CA MET A 185 -15.89 8.03 7.25
C MET A 185 -16.30 6.63 6.79
N GLU A 186 -17.56 6.46 6.40
CA GLU A 186 -18.04 5.21 5.81
C GLU A 186 -17.37 4.92 4.47
N GLU A 187 -17.21 5.94 3.62
CA GLU A 187 -16.52 5.82 2.34
C GLU A 187 -15.06 5.38 2.54
N LEU A 188 -14.34 5.95 3.50
CA LEU A 188 -12.99 5.56 3.86
C LEU A 188 -12.95 4.11 4.34
N MET A 189 -13.80 3.76 5.30
CA MET A 189 -13.89 2.41 5.84
C MET A 189 -14.18 1.39 4.74
N LEU A 190 -15.18 1.64 3.89
CA LEU A 190 -15.55 0.75 2.80
C LEU A 190 -14.39 0.56 1.81
N THR A 191 -13.69 1.61 1.45
CA THR A 191 -12.55 1.52 0.53
C THR A 191 -11.41 0.69 1.10
N LEU A 192 -11.03 0.95 2.37
CA LEU A 192 -9.93 0.26 3.03
C LEU A 192 -10.25 -1.20 3.33
N CYS A 193 -11.51 -1.52 3.61
CA CYS A 193 -11.96 -2.88 3.90
C CYS A 193 -12.41 -3.67 2.67
N ASN A 194 -12.49 -3.04 1.48
CA ASN A 194 -12.93 -3.71 0.25
C ASN A 194 -11.82 -4.63 -0.30
N ARG A 195 -11.71 -5.81 0.27
CA ARG A 195 -10.69 -6.80 -0.07
C ARG A 195 -11.31 -8.15 -0.38
N ARG A 196 -10.61 -8.95 -1.19
CA ARG A 196 -11.03 -10.33 -1.45
C ARG A 196 -10.88 -11.17 -0.17
N TYR A 197 -11.98 -11.85 0.20
CA TYR A 197 -11.97 -12.77 1.34
C TYR A 197 -10.91 -13.86 1.15
N THR A 198 -10.16 -14.17 2.19
CA THR A 198 -9.07 -15.16 2.22
C THR A 198 -7.83 -14.81 1.38
N GLU A 199 -7.74 -13.65 0.77
CA GLU A 199 -6.55 -13.16 0.10
C GLU A 199 -5.90 -12.06 0.94
N ARG A 200 -4.56 -12.08 1.01
CA ARG A 200 -3.79 -11.06 1.73
C ARG A 200 -3.52 -9.87 0.84
N THR A 201 -3.51 -8.69 1.43
CA THR A 201 -3.30 -7.42 0.73
C THR A 201 -2.14 -6.66 1.36
N VAL A 202 -1.30 -6.06 0.53
CA VAL A 202 -0.33 -5.04 0.94
C VAL A 202 -1.01 -3.69 0.77
N ALA A 203 -1.27 -3.01 1.88
CA ALA A 203 -1.83 -1.65 1.89
C ALA A 203 -0.74 -0.60 1.71
N TYR A 204 -1.07 0.55 1.14
CA TYR A 204 -0.16 1.69 1.02
C TYR A 204 -0.93 2.98 0.74
N CYS A 205 -0.32 4.11 1.10
CA CYS A 205 -0.91 5.43 0.87
C CYS A 205 -0.51 6.02 -0.48
N GLU A 206 0.73 5.82 -0.87
CA GLU A 206 1.27 6.18 -2.19
C GLU A 206 2.38 5.21 -2.58
N SER A 207 2.62 5.08 -3.87
CA SER A 207 3.75 4.34 -4.44
C SER A 207 4.45 5.20 -5.49
N HIS A 208 5.35 4.58 -6.24
CA HIS A 208 5.96 5.22 -7.40
C HIS A 208 4.92 5.65 -8.45
N ASP A 209 3.81 4.93 -8.60
CA ASP A 209 2.78 5.24 -9.61
C ASP A 209 2.17 6.63 -9.37
N GLN A 210 1.77 6.92 -8.13
CA GLN A 210 1.21 8.21 -7.77
C GLN A 210 2.27 9.33 -7.80
N SER A 211 3.50 9.03 -7.38
CA SER A 211 4.58 10.00 -7.27
C SER A 211 5.33 10.26 -8.58
N ILE A 212 5.18 9.39 -9.59
CA ILE A 212 5.93 9.46 -10.86
C ILE A 212 5.04 9.81 -12.04
N VAL A 213 3.84 9.24 -12.11
CA VAL A 213 2.99 9.30 -13.31
C VAL A 213 2.15 10.59 -13.38
N GLY A 214 2.72 11.71 -12.94
CA GLY A 214 2.12 13.02 -13.16
C GLY A 214 1.25 13.52 -12.02
N ASP A 215 1.37 12.95 -10.85
CA ASP A 215 0.70 13.42 -9.65
C ASP A 215 1.70 13.96 -8.61
N GLN A 216 1.23 14.29 -7.43
CA GLN A 216 1.99 14.88 -6.34
C GLN A 216 2.05 13.92 -5.16
N THR A 217 3.05 14.06 -4.30
CA THR A 217 3.11 13.30 -3.05
C THR A 217 1.92 13.65 -2.13
N ILE A 218 1.50 12.73 -1.27
CA ILE A 218 0.47 12.98 -0.25
C ILE A 218 0.85 14.21 0.60
N ALA A 219 2.12 14.31 0.99
CA ALA A 219 2.61 15.43 1.78
C ALA A 219 2.42 16.78 1.05
N PHE A 220 2.75 16.83 -0.24
CA PHE A 220 2.58 18.05 -1.02
C PHE A 220 1.08 18.37 -1.26
N ARG A 221 0.23 17.36 -1.46
CA ARG A 221 -1.23 17.59 -1.57
C ARG A 221 -1.83 18.14 -0.28
N LEU A 222 -1.31 17.71 0.87
CA LEU A 222 -1.78 18.19 2.17
C LEU A 222 -1.33 19.62 2.49
N MET A 223 -0.11 19.99 2.13
CA MET A 223 0.53 21.22 2.58
C MET A 223 0.88 22.21 1.45
N GLY A 224 0.91 21.72 0.19
CA GLY A 224 1.24 22.55 -0.97
C GLY A 224 2.56 23.29 -0.83
N PRO A 225 2.66 24.53 -1.38
CA PRO A 225 3.87 25.33 -1.32
C PRO A 225 4.36 25.66 0.10
N ALA A 226 3.49 25.57 1.13
CA ALA A 226 3.89 25.79 2.52
C ALA A 226 4.98 24.82 2.99
N MET A 227 5.17 23.68 2.30
CA MET A 227 6.28 22.77 2.58
C MET A 227 7.66 23.38 2.30
N TYR A 228 7.78 24.36 1.42
CA TYR A 228 9.08 24.99 1.13
C TYR A 228 9.49 26.02 2.17
N ASP A 229 8.52 26.74 2.75
CA ASP A 229 8.78 27.86 3.67
C ASP A 229 8.41 27.55 5.12
N GLY A 230 7.48 26.61 5.36
CA GLY A 230 6.87 26.32 6.67
C GLY A 230 7.45 25.14 7.43
N MET A 231 8.41 24.40 6.86
CA MET A 231 8.96 23.18 7.49
C MET A 231 10.09 23.43 8.49
N SER A 232 10.41 24.69 8.81
CA SER A 232 11.34 25.02 9.90
C SER A 232 10.70 24.69 11.26
N ALA A 233 11.39 23.90 12.08
CA ALA A 233 10.99 23.61 13.46
C ALA A 233 11.46 24.68 14.46
N LEU A 234 12.19 25.71 14.00
CA LEU A 234 12.66 26.82 14.82
C LEU A 234 11.59 27.91 14.99
N GLU A 235 10.57 27.86 14.15
CA GLU A 235 9.46 28.80 14.16
C GLU A 235 8.13 28.06 14.35
N GLY A 236 7.05 28.77 14.67
CA GLY A 236 5.71 28.20 14.72
C GLY A 236 5.30 27.67 13.33
N ALA A 237 4.64 26.53 13.27
CA ALA A 237 4.08 26.04 12.02
C ALA A 237 2.87 26.87 11.59
N SER A 238 2.67 27.03 10.28
CA SER A 238 1.40 27.55 9.76
C SER A 238 0.27 26.54 9.99
N VAL A 239 -0.96 26.99 9.91
CA VAL A 239 -2.15 26.12 10.03
C VAL A 239 -2.15 25.01 8.99
N GLU A 240 -1.69 25.31 7.76
CA GLU A 240 -1.58 24.35 6.67
C GLU A 240 -0.56 23.26 6.98
N VAL A 241 0.59 23.61 7.54
CA VAL A 241 1.64 22.66 7.91
C VAL A 241 1.22 21.81 9.11
N GLU A 242 0.63 22.41 10.17
CA GLU A 242 0.11 21.66 11.31
C GLU A 242 -0.96 20.64 10.86
N ARG A 243 -1.93 21.12 10.07
CA ARG A 243 -2.99 20.25 9.50
C ARG A 243 -2.37 19.14 8.66
N GLY A 244 -1.45 19.47 7.77
CA GLY A 244 -0.85 18.51 6.85
C GLY A 244 -0.06 17.43 7.59
N LEU A 245 0.75 17.78 8.59
CA LEU A 245 1.49 16.83 9.42
C LEU A 245 0.54 15.92 10.22
N ALA A 246 -0.54 16.47 10.77
CA ALA A 246 -1.52 15.69 11.53
C ALA A 246 -2.23 14.66 10.63
N LEU A 247 -2.78 15.11 9.50
CA LEU A 247 -3.49 14.23 8.55
C LEU A 247 -2.57 13.19 7.89
N HIS A 248 -1.32 13.56 7.55
CA HIS A 248 -0.36 12.63 6.99
C HIS A 248 -0.13 11.40 7.90
N LYS A 249 -0.02 11.64 9.21
CA LYS A 249 0.12 10.57 10.22
C LYS A 249 -1.16 9.73 10.34
N CYS A 250 -2.33 10.39 10.43
CA CYS A 250 -3.62 9.69 10.52
C CYS A 250 -3.89 8.82 9.28
N ILE A 251 -3.63 9.34 8.07
CA ILE A 251 -3.78 8.61 6.80
C ILE A 251 -2.94 7.33 6.81
N ARG A 252 -1.66 7.43 7.17
CA ARG A 252 -0.75 6.30 7.17
C ARG A 252 -1.16 5.23 8.19
N LEU A 253 -1.44 5.63 9.43
CA LEU A 253 -1.86 4.70 10.47
C LEU A 253 -3.18 4.02 10.15
N LEU A 254 -4.18 4.77 9.63
CA LEU A 254 -5.46 4.19 9.22
C LEU A 254 -5.29 3.18 8.07
N THR A 255 -4.47 3.53 7.09
CA THR A 255 -4.17 2.63 5.96
C THR A 255 -3.48 1.35 6.43
N MET A 256 -2.49 1.46 7.31
CA MET A 256 -1.80 0.32 7.90
C MET A 256 -2.76 -0.57 8.70
N CYS A 257 -3.68 0.02 9.47
CA CYS A 257 -4.61 -0.72 10.31
C CYS A 257 -5.70 -1.47 9.53
N LEU A 258 -6.23 -0.88 8.45
CA LEU A 258 -7.42 -1.41 7.77
C LEU A 258 -7.14 -2.00 6.39
N GLY A 259 -6.10 -1.52 5.72
CA GLY A 259 -5.92 -1.80 4.29
C GLY A 259 -5.38 -3.19 3.95
N GLY A 260 -4.81 -3.94 4.90
CA GLY A 260 -4.24 -5.24 4.58
C GLY A 260 -3.55 -5.97 5.72
N GLU A 261 -2.83 -7.02 5.37
CA GLU A 261 -1.99 -7.84 6.25
C GLU A 261 -0.49 -7.50 6.09
N ALA A 262 -0.18 -6.52 5.25
CA ALA A 262 1.14 -5.93 5.09
C ALA A 262 1.00 -4.45 4.73
N TYR A 263 2.05 -3.68 4.94
CA TYR A 263 2.09 -2.26 4.64
C TYR A 263 3.33 -1.91 3.81
N LEU A 264 3.15 -1.12 2.75
CA LEU A 264 4.24 -0.64 1.91
C LEU A 264 4.44 0.86 2.15
N THR A 265 5.67 1.23 2.47
CA THR A 265 6.12 2.62 2.52
C THR A 265 6.96 2.90 1.29
N PHE A 266 6.47 3.80 0.43
CA PHE A 266 7.27 4.27 -0.71
C PHE A 266 8.36 5.22 -0.24
N MET A 267 9.56 5.07 -0.77
CA MET A 267 10.73 5.87 -0.39
C MET A 267 10.44 7.38 -0.40
N GLY A 268 10.58 8.03 0.75
CA GLY A 268 10.27 9.42 0.97
C GLY A 268 8.91 9.69 1.63
N ASN A 269 7.94 8.77 1.54
CA ASN A 269 6.65 8.90 2.19
C ASN A 269 6.80 8.87 3.72
N GLU A 270 7.74 8.09 4.24
CA GLU A 270 8.03 7.95 5.67
C GLU A 270 8.35 9.28 6.37
N PHE A 271 8.96 10.23 5.66
CA PHE A 271 9.24 11.57 6.19
C PHE A 271 8.49 12.70 5.47
N GLY A 272 7.60 12.36 4.53
CA GLY A 272 6.81 13.34 3.78
C GLY A 272 7.63 14.17 2.79
N HIS A 273 8.45 13.50 1.96
CA HIS A 273 9.22 14.18 0.91
C HIS A 273 8.32 15.04 0.04
N PRO A 274 8.64 16.33 -0.21
CA PRO A 274 7.74 17.27 -0.89
C PRO A 274 7.62 17.01 -2.38
N GLU A 275 8.69 16.51 -3.01
CA GLU A 275 8.79 16.41 -4.46
C GLU A 275 8.37 15.02 -4.94
N TRP A 276 7.65 14.99 -6.05
CA TRP A 276 7.43 13.78 -6.82
C TRP A 276 8.75 13.33 -7.50
N VAL A 277 8.75 12.11 -8.05
CA VAL A 277 9.89 11.61 -8.82
C VAL A 277 9.69 11.98 -10.30
N ASP A 278 10.53 12.87 -10.84
CA ASP A 278 10.51 13.23 -12.25
C ASP A 278 11.64 12.51 -12.99
N PHE A 279 11.28 11.48 -13.76
CA PHE A 279 12.24 10.68 -14.52
C PHE A 279 13.01 11.51 -15.55
N PRO A 280 14.26 11.10 -15.89
CA PRO A 280 14.99 11.67 -17.00
C PRO A 280 14.18 11.61 -18.29
N ARG A 281 13.86 12.76 -18.85
CA ARG A 281 13.09 12.93 -20.08
C ARG A 281 13.53 14.20 -20.80
N GLU A 282 13.13 14.35 -22.07
CA GLU A 282 13.52 15.51 -22.87
C GLU A 282 13.14 16.84 -22.18
N GLY A 283 11.94 16.93 -21.59
CA GLY A 283 11.43 18.13 -20.94
C GLY A 283 12.20 18.57 -19.69
N ASN A 284 13.03 17.72 -19.10
CA ASN A 284 13.90 18.06 -17.96
C ASN A 284 15.41 17.92 -18.29
N GLY A 285 15.75 17.87 -19.58
CA GLY A 285 17.13 17.76 -20.06
C GLY A 285 17.79 16.43 -19.70
N TRP A 286 17.01 15.35 -19.54
CA TRP A 286 17.49 14.02 -19.13
C TRP A 286 18.18 14.00 -17.76
N SER A 287 17.78 14.91 -16.86
CA SER A 287 18.36 15.03 -15.53
C SER A 287 17.94 13.88 -14.60
N HIS A 288 18.92 13.29 -13.93
CA HIS A 288 18.70 12.32 -12.86
C HIS A 288 18.50 12.96 -11.48
N ASP A 289 18.72 14.27 -11.34
CA ASP A 289 18.68 14.95 -10.04
C ASP A 289 17.26 15.03 -9.47
N LYS A 290 16.25 15.06 -10.35
CA LYS A 290 14.83 15.13 -9.97
C LYS A 290 14.18 13.80 -9.66
N CYS A 291 14.90 12.70 -9.84
CA CYS A 291 14.42 11.37 -9.46
C CYS A 291 15.09 10.84 -8.17
N ARG A 292 15.75 11.70 -7.41
CA ARG A 292 16.39 11.36 -6.14
C ARG A 292 15.58 11.85 -4.96
N ARG A 293 15.58 11.06 -3.89
CA ARG A 293 15.06 11.50 -2.60
C ARG A 293 16.13 12.25 -1.82
N MET A 294 15.72 13.38 -1.21
CA MET A 294 16.60 14.21 -0.38
C MET A 294 16.51 13.75 1.08
N TRP A 295 17.19 12.65 1.41
CA TRP A 295 17.23 12.08 2.75
C TRP A 295 17.68 13.07 3.83
N SER A 296 18.54 14.04 3.47
CA SER A 296 18.97 15.12 4.36
C SER A 296 17.82 15.96 4.92
N LEU A 297 16.64 15.95 4.33
CA LEU A 297 15.46 16.62 4.89
C LEU A 297 15.04 15.97 6.22
N ALA A 298 15.04 14.64 6.27
CA ALA A 298 14.73 13.88 7.47
C ALA A 298 15.82 14.01 8.53
N ASP A 299 17.10 14.00 8.11
CA ASP A 299 18.26 14.08 9.00
C ASP A 299 18.50 15.47 9.58
N THR A 300 17.89 16.51 9.01
CA THR A 300 18.11 17.90 9.43
C THR A 300 17.30 18.21 10.69
N PRO A 301 17.94 18.45 11.85
CA PRO A 301 17.26 18.54 13.14
C PRO A 301 16.33 19.74 13.31
N HIS A 302 16.49 20.78 12.52
CA HIS A 302 15.64 21.97 12.53
C HIS A 302 14.53 21.96 11.49
N LEU A 303 14.32 20.81 10.80
CA LEU A 303 13.20 20.63 9.87
C LEU A 303 12.16 19.67 10.45
N ARG A 304 10.90 19.88 10.12
CA ARG A 304 9.75 19.12 10.64
C ARG A 304 9.62 17.72 10.02
N TYR A 305 10.33 17.42 8.93
CA TYR A 305 10.34 16.10 8.29
C TYR A 305 10.74 14.98 9.27
N LYS A 306 11.63 15.28 10.23
CA LYS A 306 12.02 14.34 11.29
C LYS A 306 10.85 13.80 12.12
N PHE A 307 9.79 14.61 12.30
CA PHE A 307 8.63 14.22 13.08
C PHE A 307 7.79 13.16 12.37
N LEU A 308 7.69 13.23 11.05
CA LEU A 308 7.03 12.22 10.25
C LEU A 308 7.83 10.92 10.22
N LEU A 309 9.17 11.00 10.13
CA LEU A 309 10.04 9.83 10.21
C LEU A 309 9.94 9.17 11.60
N ALA A 310 10.01 9.93 12.68
CA ALA A 310 9.85 9.39 14.03
C ALA A 310 8.50 8.71 14.24
N PHE A 311 7.43 9.25 13.63
CA PHE A 311 6.12 8.60 13.64
C PHE A 311 6.09 7.29 12.86
N GLU A 312 6.76 7.22 11.71
CA GLU A 312 6.90 5.97 10.93
C GLU A 312 7.58 4.89 11.76
N GLU A 313 8.69 5.23 12.41
CA GLU A 313 9.42 4.33 13.29
C GLU A 313 8.52 3.81 14.44
N ALA A 314 7.74 4.72 15.06
CA ALA A 314 6.82 4.36 16.13
C ALA A 314 5.64 3.49 15.64
N MET A 315 5.14 3.74 14.44
CA MET A 315 4.07 2.94 13.83
C MET A 315 4.52 1.51 13.54
N HIS A 316 5.75 1.33 13.04
CA HIS A 316 6.34 0.00 12.85
C HIS A 316 6.67 -0.68 14.18
N ALA A 317 7.21 0.05 15.16
CA ALA A 317 7.45 -0.48 16.51
C ALA A 317 6.16 -0.94 17.20
N LEU A 318 5.02 -0.29 16.92
CA LEU A 318 3.72 -0.73 17.39
C LEU A 318 3.35 -2.12 16.83
N ASP A 319 3.61 -2.36 15.54
CA ASP A 319 3.38 -3.69 14.94
C ASP A 319 4.36 -4.73 15.46
N ASP A 320 5.64 -4.39 15.60
CA ASP A 320 6.64 -5.29 16.19
C ASP A 320 6.26 -5.73 17.60
N LEU A 321 5.65 -4.84 18.39
CA LEU A 321 5.26 -5.12 19.75
C LEU A 321 3.94 -5.92 19.85
N TYR A 322 2.96 -5.58 19.05
CA TYR A 322 1.59 -6.10 19.16
C TYR A 322 1.20 -7.06 18.04
N ALA A 323 2.00 -7.21 16.99
CA ALA A 323 1.76 -8.05 15.83
C ALA A 323 0.34 -7.87 15.25
N PHE A 324 -0.11 -6.63 15.10
CA PHE A 324 -1.49 -6.35 14.70
C PHE A 324 -1.71 -6.54 13.20
N LEU A 325 -0.72 -6.29 12.34
CA LEU A 325 -0.82 -6.51 10.88
C LEU A 325 -1.15 -7.96 10.51
N PRO A 326 -0.41 -8.97 11.02
CA PRO A 326 -0.69 -10.37 10.68
C PRO A 326 -1.92 -10.92 11.40
N SER A 327 -2.54 -10.18 12.32
CA SER A 327 -3.69 -10.64 13.08
C SER A 327 -4.91 -10.81 12.18
N PRO A 328 -5.63 -11.94 12.26
CA PRO A 328 -6.89 -12.12 11.56
C PRO A 328 -8.03 -11.28 12.16
N HIS A 329 -7.84 -10.74 13.38
CA HIS A 329 -8.84 -9.91 14.02
C HIS A 329 -8.78 -8.49 13.49
N GLN A 330 -9.80 -8.11 12.72
CA GLN A 330 -10.03 -6.76 12.23
C GLN A 330 -11.52 -6.46 12.30
N LEU A 331 -11.88 -5.41 13.01
CA LEU A 331 -13.27 -4.98 13.15
C LEU A 331 -13.34 -3.46 13.22
N VAL A 332 -14.17 -2.85 12.39
CA VAL A 332 -14.59 -1.47 12.58
C VAL A 332 -15.82 -1.49 13.47
N SER A 333 -15.65 -1.09 14.72
CA SER A 333 -16.72 -1.15 15.75
C SER A 333 -17.61 0.08 15.77
N ALA A 334 -17.14 1.22 15.23
CA ALA A 334 -17.96 2.41 15.08
C ALA A 334 -17.48 3.27 13.89
N VAL A 335 -18.45 3.85 13.20
CA VAL A 335 -18.30 4.89 12.18
C VAL A 335 -19.26 6.01 12.52
N ASP A 336 -18.77 7.23 12.69
CA ASP A 336 -19.57 8.41 12.94
C ASP A 336 -19.26 9.49 11.90
N GLU A 337 -20.21 9.73 11.00
CA GLU A 337 -20.08 10.71 9.91
C GLU A 337 -20.13 12.15 10.39
N GLU A 338 -20.88 12.44 11.44
CA GLU A 338 -21.05 13.79 11.96
C GLU A 338 -19.81 14.18 12.79
N ALA A 339 -19.40 13.32 13.72
CA ALA A 339 -18.25 13.55 14.56
C ALA A 339 -16.90 13.20 13.86
N LYS A 340 -16.95 12.66 12.64
CA LYS A 340 -15.77 12.25 11.84
C LYS A 340 -14.87 11.23 12.56
N LEU A 341 -15.51 10.25 13.21
CA LEU A 341 -14.83 9.24 14.01
C LEU A 341 -14.85 7.85 13.37
N LEU A 342 -13.74 7.16 13.50
CA LEU A 342 -13.61 5.73 13.23
C LEU A 342 -13.05 5.04 14.45
N VAL A 343 -13.67 3.93 14.89
CA VAL A 343 -13.14 3.05 15.94
C VAL A 343 -12.85 1.68 15.35
N VAL A 344 -11.62 1.24 15.50
CA VAL A 344 -11.09 0.02 14.89
C VAL A 344 -10.47 -0.88 15.95
N GLU A 345 -10.86 -2.15 15.97
CA GLU A 345 -10.08 -3.18 16.65
C GLU A 345 -9.18 -3.89 15.64
N ARG A 346 -7.88 -3.92 15.89
CA ARG A 346 -6.93 -4.64 15.06
C ARG A 346 -5.97 -5.44 15.94
N GLY A 347 -6.02 -6.77 15.87
CA GLY A 347 -5.30 -7.60 16.82
C GLY A 347 -5.67 -7.26 18.28
N PRO A 348 -4.70 -7.01 19.15
CA PRO A 348 -4.97 -6.63 20.54
C PRO A 348 -5.24 -5.14 20.75
N LEU A 349 -5.18 -4.33 19.70
CA LEU A 349 -5.31 -2.88 19.77
C LEU A 349 -6.75 -2.40 19.54
N VAL A 350 -7.12 -1.32 20.23
CA VAL A 350 -8.29 -0.49 19.93
C VAL A 350 -7.76 0.86 19.45
N LEU A 351 -8.05 1.21 18.20
CA LEU A 351 -7.60 2.46 17.60
C LEU A 351 -8.81 3.38 17.37
N VAL A 352 -8.64 4.63 17.72
CA VAL A 352 -9.65 5.67 17.51
C VAL A 352 -9.05 6.77 16.64
N PHE A 353 -9.71 7.04 15.51
CA PHE A 353 -9.33 8.10 14.58
C PHE A 353 -10.36 9.21 14.66
N ASN A 354 -9.93 10.41 14.94
CA ASN A 354 -10.75 11.62 14.91
C ASN A 354 -10.28 12.51 13.75
N PHE A 355 -11.03 12.51 12.66
CA PHE A 355 -10.79 13.36 11.49
C PHE A 355 -11.51 14.70 11.58
N HIS A 356 -12.26 14.98 12.65
CA HIS A 356 -12.93 16.26 12.82
C HIS A 356 -11.91 17.41 12.82
N THR A 357 -12.25 18.51 12.17
CA THR A 357 -11.30 19.59 11.91
C THR A 357 -10.93 20.39 13.15
N THR A 358 -11.85 20.49 14.13
CA THR A 358 -11.72 21.36 15.30
C THR A 358 -12.21 20.74 16.62
N GLU A 359 -13.09 19.72 16.58
CA GLU A 359 -13.71 19.19 17.78
C GLU A 359 -12.95 17.99 18.34
N ASP A 360 -12.56 18.11 19.58
CA ASP A 360 -11.98 17.00 20.35
C ASP A 360 -13.08 16.05 20.82
N ALA A 361 -12.86 14.75 20.75
CA ALA A 361 -13.77 13.74 21.27
C ALA A 361 -13.50 13.52 22.76
N GLU A 362 -14.16 14.30 23.62
CA GLU A 362 -14.03 14.23 25.07
C GLU A 362 -14.98 13.18 25.66
N GLY A 363 -14.45 12.30 26.53
CA GLY A 363 -15.25 11.26 27.18
C GLY A 363 -15.94 10.32 26.19
N LEU A 364 -15.32 10.13 25.01
CA LEU A 364 -15.84 9.24 23.99
C LEU A 364 -15.91 7.82 24.50
N ARG A 365 -17.10 7.23 24.47
CA ARG A 365 -17.28 5.82 24.83
C ARG A 365 -16.94 4.94 23.62
N VAL A 366 -15.99 4.02 23.77
CA VAL A 366 -15.59 3.08 22.72
C VAL A 366 -15.79 1.64 23.19
N GLY A 367 -16.33 0.80 22.30
CA GLY A 367 -16.49 -0.63 22.56
C GLY A 367 -15.15 -1.35 22.55
N CYS A 368 -14.99 -2.37 23.41
CA CYS A 368 -13.79 -3.18 23.53
C CYS A 368 -14.15 -4.66 23.52
N GLY A 369 -13.39 -5.46 22.81
CA GLY A 369 -13.56 -6.90 22.72
C GLY A 369 -13.18 -7.64 24.01
N LEU A 370 -12.22 -7.11 24.76
CA LEU A 370 -11.71 -7.73 25.98
C LEU A 370 -11.85 -6.76 27.18
N PRO A 371 -12.29 -7.25 28.34
CA PRO A 371 -12.28 -6.46 29.56
C PRO A 371 -10.87 -6.28 30.11
N GLY A 372 -10.63 -5.19 30.80
CA GLY A 372 -9.34 -4.93 31.47
C GLY A 372 -8.99 -3.45 31.53
N LYS A 373 -7.73 -3.22 31.80
CA LYS A 373 -7.11 -1.90 31.80
C LYS A 373 -6.39 -1.67 30.47
N TYR A 374 -6.59 -0.51 29.89
CA TYR A 374 -5.95 -0.08 28.65
C TYR A 374 -5.09 1.16 28.91
N ARG A 375 -4.02 1.28 28.14
CA ARG A 375 -3.17 2.48 28.08
C ARG A 375 -2.95 2.90 26.64
N VAL A 376 -2.58 4.18 26.48
CA VAL A 376 -2.13 4.71 25.20
C VAL A 376 -0.82 4.05 24.80
N ALA A 377 -0.84 3.34 23.68
CA ALA A 377 0.34 2.71 23.09
C ALA A 377 1.00 3.61 22.03
N LEU A 378 0.19 4.40 21.30
CA LEU A 378 0.63 5.37 20.32
C LEU A 378 -0.43 6.46 20.17
N ASP A 379 -0.01 7.71 20.01
CA ASP A 379 -0.88 8.79 19.52
C ASP A 379 -0.15 9.66 18.50
N THR A 380 -0.89 10.20 17.55
CA THR A 380 -0.33 11.03 16.47
C THR A 380 -0.05 12.47 16.90
N ASP A 381 -0.50 12.87 18.12
CA ASP A 381 -0.37 14.23 18.64
C ASP A 381 0.79 14.40 19.65
N ALA A 382 1.59 13.35 19.87
CA ALA A 382 2.75 13.41 20.76
C ALA A 382 3.79 14.45 20.26
N PHE A 383 4.47 15.08 21.20
CA PHE A 383 5.52 16.08 20.88
C PHE A 383 6.63 15.53 20.00
N ASP A 384 7.00 14.26 20.20
CA ASP A 384 8.03 13.56 19.42
C ASP A 384 7.66 13.46 17.92
N PHE A 385 6.38 13.54 17.60
CA PHE A 385 5.84 13.51 16.24
C PHE A 385 5.37 14.89 15.76
N GLY A 386 5.83 15.96 16.43
CA GLY A 386 5.49 17.35 16.08
C GLY A 386 4.04 17.73 16.38
N GLY A 387 3.39 17.00 17.26
CA GLY A 387 2.05 17.29 17.76
C GLY A 387 2.06 18.26 18.95
N LYS A 388 0.91 18.42 19.59
CA LYS A 388 0.67 19.35 20.71
C LYS A 388 0.71 18.69 22.08
N GLY A 389 0.86 17.34 22.14
CA GLY A 389 0.94 16.56 23.37
C GLY A 389 -0.33 16.63 24.22
N ARG A 390 -1.51 16.64 23.59
CA ARG A 390 -2.81 16.74 24.30
C ARG A 390 -3.26 15.42 24.91
N VAL A 391 -2.69 14.28 24.46
CA VAL A 391 -3.02 12.94 24.93
C VAL A 391 -2.11 12.57 26.09
N SER A 392 -2.69 12.17 27.23
CA SER A 392 -1.90 11.73 28.40
C SER A 392 -1.60 10.25 28.32
N HIS A 393 -0.33 9.88 28.23
CA HIS A 393 0.14 8.48 28.29
C HIS A 393 0.10 7.89 29.69
N ASP A 394 -0.03 8.72 30.74
CA ASP A 394 -0.19 8.27 32.13
C ASP A 394 -1.65 7.91 32.48
N ALA A 395 -2.59 8.24 31.57
CA ALA A 395 -4.00 7.93 31.81
C ALA A 395 -4.26 6.42 31.69
N GLU A 396 -5.00 5.92 32.68
CA GLU A 396 -5.47 4.54 32.69
C GLU A 396 -6.95 4.48 32.29
N HIS A 397 -7.27 3.61 31.35
CA HIS A 397 -8.62 3.43 30.85
C HIS A 397 -9.14 2.06 31.27
N PHE A 398 -10.16 2.04 32.12
CA PHE A 398 -10.76 0.79 32.58
C PHE A 398 -12.04 0.51 31.78
N THR A 399 -12.22 -0.75 31.42
CA THR A 399 -13.45 -1.17 30.74
C THR A 399 -14.58 -1.39 31.74
N GLU A 400 -15.77 -0.95 31.33
CA GLU A 400 -17.03 -1.21 32.02
C GLU A 400 -17.83 -2.29 31.31
N PRO A 401 -18.45 -3.26 32.04
CA PRO A 401 -19.31 -4.25 31.44
C PRO A 401 -20.63 -3.60 30.98
N GLY A 402 -21.32 -4.21 30.01
CA GLY A 402 -22.66 -3.76 29.64
C GLY A 402 -22.90 -3.53 28.15
N GLY A 403 -21.97 -3.96 27.32
CA GLY A 403 -22.09 -3.93 25.87
C GLY A 403 -22.17 -2.54 25.25
N PHE A 404 -21.38 -2.27 24.22
CA PHE A 404 -21.42 -1.03 23.45
C PHE A 404 -20.85 -1.28 22.05
N ASN A 405 -21.53 -0.80 21.00
CA ASN A 405 -21.14 -1.02 19.62
C ASN A 405 -20.81 -2.50 19.30
N GLU A 406 -21.73 -3.39 19.70
CA GLU A 406 -21.61 -4.85 19.53
C GLU A 406 -20.40 -5.49 20.24
N ARG A 407 -19.77 -4.77 21.18
CA ARG A 407 -18.66 -5.26 22.01
C ARG A 407 -19.14 -5.54 23.43
N PRO A 408 -18.53 -6.53 24.14
CA PRO A 408 -18.97 -6.94 25.47
C PRO A 408 -18.72 -5.91 26.58
N CYS A 409 -17.76 -5.03 26.38
CA CYS A 409 -17.40 -3.97 27.31
C CYS A 409 -17.04 -2.68 26.58
N SER A 410 -16.83 -1.61 27.30
CA SER A 410 -16.45 -0.31 26.73
C SER A 410 -15.58 0.47 27.71
N MET A 411 -14.79 1.40 27.20
CA MET A 411 -14.02 2.36 27.98
C MET A 411 -14.31 3.79 27.52
N GLN A 412 -13.99 4.77 28.37
CA GLN A 412 -14.04 6.17 27.99
C GLN A 412 -12.62 6.66 27.63
N VAL A 413 -12.53 7.40 26.54
CA VAL A 413 -11.27 7.91 26.00
C VAL A 413 -11.38 9.39 25.63
N TYR A 414 -10.24 10.03 25.46
CA TYR A 414 -10.09 11.35 24.87
C TYR A 414 -9.27 11.26 23.61
N VAL A 415 -9.76 11.82 22.50
CA VAL A 415 -9.06 11.84 21.23
C VAL A 415 -9.18 13.24 20.60
N PRO A 416 -8.06 13.99 20.51
CA PRO A 416 -8.08 15.34 19.92
C PRO A 416 -8.50 15.35 18.45
N ALA A 417 -8.94 16.52 17.97
CA ALA A 417 -9.19 16.77 16.56
C ALA A 417 -7.95 16.48 15.70
N ARG A 418 -8.15 15.89 14.51
CA ARG A 418 -7.09 15.46 13.59
C ARG A 418 -6.02 14.60 14.25
N CYS A 419 -6.45 13.67 15.10
CA CYS A 419 -5.60 12.79 15.85
C CYS A 419 -6.06 11.33 15.76
N ALA A 420 -5.13 10.42 15.86
CA ALA A 420 -5.40 9.01 16.08
C ALA A 420 -4.69 8.52 17.34
N VAL A 421 -5.39 7.68 18.12
CA VAL A 421 -4.85 7.11 19.35
C VAL A 421 -5.05 5.59 19.32
N ALA A 422 -3.98 4.86 19.55
CA ALA A 422 -4.00 3.40 19.72
C ALA A 422 -3.93 3.07 21.22
N PHE A 423 -4.86 2.27 21.67
CA PHE A 423 -4.94 1.76 23.03
C PHE A 423 -4.60 0.27 23.04
N ALA A 424 -3.71 -0.13 23.94
CA ALA A 424 -3.37 -1.52 24.19
C ALA A 424 -3.81 -1.92 25.60
N ARG A 425 -4.32 -3.17 25.69
CA ARG A 425 -4.63 -3.74 27.00
C ARG A 425 -3.34 -4.08 27.73
N GLU A 426 -3.24 -3.69 28.99
CA GLU A 426 -2.20 -4.20 29.88
C GLU A 426 -2.58 -5.61 30.34
N ASP A 427 -1.69 -6.56 30.10
CA ASP A 427 -1.80 -7.87 30.73
C ASP A 427 -1.35 -7.76 32.19
N ASP A 428 -2.10 -8.39 33.12
CA ASP A 428 -1.82 -8.41 34.54
C ASP A 428 -0.49 -9.10 34.89
#